data_63517bbcc36e79eef5f342c6e9ecfa25
#
_entry.id   63517bbcc36e79eef5f342c6e9ecfa25
#
_cell.length_a   1.000
_cell.length_b   1.000
_cell.length_c   1.000
_cell.angle_alpha   90.00
_cell.angle_beta   90.00
_cell.angle_gamma   90.00
#
_symmetry.space_group_name_H-M   'P 1'
#
loop_
_entity.id
_entity.type
_entity.pdbx_description
1 polymer ?
#
loop_
_entity_poly.entity_id
_entity_poly.type
_entity_poly.pdbx_seq_one_letter_code
_entity_poly.pdbx_strand_id
1 'polypeptide(L)'
;MDASLRAVLSDAELLLVEETGRAALAALDEDAAIELEGRIRRARDKYAGQYRRSASARVAQRGGRGRARPENARAAAKAEAFERALAEVSRRVATLARQSAAQLRAERLAAARAARQTDWPGSGQLVPRQRRRGPEVTPDPSGERALRNPASEKERAGTLAAGARRQARRDSKRAGAGG
;
A
#
# COMPACT_ATOMS: atom_id res chain seq x y z
N MET A 1 -25.07 11.59 7.87
CA MET A 1 -25.23 11.30 6.43
C MET A 1 -25.87 12.47 5.73
N ASP A 2 -25.31 12.89 4.59
CA ASP A 2 -25.78 14.08 3.87
C ASP A 2 -27.14 13.84 3.23
N ALA A 3 -28.07 14.78 3.37
CA ALA A 3 -29.40 14.73 2.76
C ALA A 3 -29.32 14.57 1.22
N SER A 4 -28.27 15.10 0.61
CA SER A 4 -27.97 14.97 -0.82
C SER A 4 -27.71 13.52 -1.27
N LEU A 5 -27.08 12.69 -0.43
CA LEU A 5 -26.83 11.27 -0.72
C LEU A 5 -28.12 10.46 -0.68
N ARG A 6 -29.04 10.77 0.25
CA ARG A 6 -30.36 10.09 0.34
C ARG A 6 -31.22 10.34 -0.90
N ALA A 7 -31.11 11.51 -1.52
CA ALA A 7 -31.84 11.82 -2.74
C ALA A 7 -31.30 11.08 -3.98
N VAL A 8 -30.08 10.56 -3.92
CA VAL A 8 -29.40 9.96 -5.08
C VAL A 8 -29.33 8.44 -4.99
N LEU A 9 -29.13 7.88 -3.78
CA LEU A 9 -28.99 6.45 -3.53
C LEU A 9 -30.37 5.79 -3.36
N SER A 10 -30.49 4.51 -3.68
CA SER A 10 -31.64 3.67 -3.30
C SER A 10 -31.48 3.20 -1.85
N ASP A 11 -32.55 2.70 -1.24
CA ASP A 11 -32.51 2.22 0.16
C ASP A 11 -31.47 1.12 0.37
N ALA A 12 -31.35 0.17 -0.56
CA ALA A 12 -30.32 -0.88 -0.50
C ALA A 12 -28.89 -0.29 -0.62
N GLU A 13 -28.70 0.74 -1.43
CA GLU A 13 -27.42 1.42 -1.56
C GLU A 13 -27.09 2.26 -0.32
N LEU A 14 -28.09 2.86 0.29
CA LEU A 14 -27.96 3.61 1.54
C LEU A 14 -27.53 2.67 2.68
N LEU A 15 -28.21 1.53 2.85
CA LEU A 15 -27.84 0.53 3.84
C LEU A 15 -26.38 0.07 3.66
N LEU A 16 -25.98 -0.20 2.42
CA LEU A 16 -24.62 -0.62 2.13
C LEU A 16 -23.58 0.46 2.47
N VAL A 17 -23.90 1.73 2.26
CA VAL A 17 -23.03 2.86 2.65
C VAL A 17 -23.07 3.07 4.18
N GLU A 18 -24.20 2.84 4.84
CA GLU A 18 -24.33 2.94 6.31
C GLU A 18 -23.49 1.90 7.03
N GLU A 19 -23.35 0.69 6.47
CA GLU A 19 -22.42 -0.33 6.98
C GLU A 19 -20.96 0.14 6.98
N THR A 20 -20.60 1.14 6.19
CA THR A 20 -19.25 1.73 6.19
C THR A 20 -19.07 2.87 7.21
N GLY A 21 -20.10 3.13 8.01
CA GLY A 21 -20.02 4.11 9.08
C GLY A 21 -18.98 3.72 10.15
N ARG A 22 -18.35 4.73 10.76
CA ARG A 22 -17.25 4.51 11.71
C ARG A 22 -17.60 3.52 12.85
N ALA A 23 -18.80 3.60 13.39
CA ALA A 23 -19.24 2.72 14.48
C ALA A 23 -19.45 1.28 13.97
N ALA A 24 -20.08 1.12 12.81
CA ALA A 24 -20.27 -0.19 12.18
C ALA A 24 -18.92 -0.84 11.83
N LEU A 25 -18.02 -0.12 11.19
CA LEU A 25 -16.68 -0.61 10.88
C LEU A 25 -15.86 -1.00 12.11
N ALA A 26 -16.03 -0.29 13.23
CA ALA A 26 -15.32 -0.60 14.47
C ALA A 26 -15.73 -1.96 15.06
N ALA A 27 -16.96 -2.39 14.81
CA ALA A 27 -17.50 -3.67 15.31
C ALA A 27 -17.13 -4.88 14.43
N LEU A 28 -16.61 -4.66 13.22
CA LEU A 28 -16.26 -5.75 12.30
C LEU A 28 -14.90 -6.38 12.65
N ASP A 29 -14.85 -7.70 12.52
CA ASP A 29 -13.62 -8.48 12.44
C ASP A 29 -12.98 -8.39 11.05
N GLU A 30 -11.85 -9.09 10.85
CA GLU A 30 -11.09 -9.01 9.59
C GLU A 30 -11.86 -9.61 8.41
N ASP A 31 -12.50 -10.76 8.60
CA ASP A 31 -13.21 -11.47 7.54
C ASP A 31 -14.47 -10.69 7.10
N ALA A 32 -15.29 -10.24 8.05
CA ALA A 32 -16.46 -9.42 7.76
C ALA A 32 -16.09 -8.08 7.10
N ALA A 33 -14.95 -7.48 7.47
CA ALA A 33 -14.47 -6.26 6.83
C ALA A 33 -14.02 -6.51 5.39
N ILE A 34 -13.38 -7.65 5.09
CA ILE A 34 -13.00 -8.06 3.73
C ILE A 34 -14.23 -8.34 2.87
N GLU A 35 -15.25 -9.01 3.43
CA GLU A 35 -16.50 -9.26 2.72
C GLU A 35 -17.23 -7.96 2.37
N LEU A 36 -17.30 -7.03 3.32
CA LEU A 36 -17.88 -5.71 3.11
C LEU A 36 -17.10 -4.94 2.04
N GLU A 37 -15.76 -4.97 2.08
CA GLU A 37 -14.92 -4.34 1.05
C GLU A 37 -15.26 -4.90 -0.34
N GLY A 38 -15.41 -6.22 -0.46
CA GLY A 38 -15.79 -6.88 -1.71
C GLY A 38 -17.16 -6.42 -2.23
N ARG A 39 -18.16 -6.25 -1.35
CA ARG A 39 -19.50 -5.73 -1.71
C ARG A 39 -19.44 -4.28 -2.19
N ILE A 40 -18.76 -3.42 -1.46
CA ILE A 40 -18.57 -2.01 -1.79
C ILE A 40 -17.79 -1.86 -3.10
N ARG A 41 -16.73 -2.65 -3.31
CA ARG A 41 -15.91 -2.63 -4.53
C ARG A 41 -16.77 -2.96 -5.77
N ARG A 42 -17.60 -4.00 -5.70
CA ARG A 42 -18.54 -4.34 -6.79
C ARG A 42 -19.52 -3.20 -7.08
N ALA A 43 -20.06 -2.55 -6.05
CA ALA A 43 -20.96 -1.42 -6.20
C ALA A 43 -20.25 -0.21 -6.84
N ARG A 44 -19.05 0.13 -6.37
CA ARG A 44 -18.21 1.19 -6.95
C ARG A 44 -17.91 0.93 -8.41
N ASP A 45 -17.46 -0.27 -8.77
CA ASP A 45 -17.12 -0.63 -10.15
C ASP A 45 -18.35 -0.52 -11.07
N LYS A 46 -19.52 -0.96 -10.61
CA LYS A 46 -20.79 -0.80 -11.31
C LYS A 46 -21.09 0.68 -11.62
N TYR A 47 -21.04 1.55 -10.59
CA TYR A 47 -21.42 2.95 -10.75
C TYR A 47 -20.36 3.79 -11.46
N ALA A 48 -19.08 3.53 -11.24
CA ALA A 48 -18.00 4.14 -12.00
C ALA A 48 -18.08 3.76 -13.49
N GLY A 49 -18.38 2.50 -13.79
CA GLY A 49 -18.59 2.02 -15.15
C GLY A 49 -19.84 2.66 -15.82
N GLN A 50 -20.95 2.76 -15.08
CA GLN A 50 -22.16 3.45 -15.58
C GLN A 50 -21.90 4.92 -15.84
N TYR A 51 -21.23 5.62 -14.91
CA TYR A 51 -20.86 7.01 -15.09
C TYR A 51 -20.02 7.23 -16.35
N ARG A 52 -18.98 6.41 -16.56
CA ARG A 52 -18.11 6.52 -17.74
C ARG A 52 -18.87 6.32 -19.04
N ARG A 53 -19.72 5.28 -19.12
CA ARG A 53 -20.55 5.00 -20.32
C ARG A 53 -21.54 6.12 -20.59
N SER A 54 -22.29 6.56 -19.58
CA SER A 54 -23.27 7.63 -19.73
C SER A 54 -22.61 8.97 -20.07
N ALA A 55 -21.46 9.26 -19.45
CA ALA A 55 -20.71 10.48 -19.77
C ALA A 55 -20.21 10.47 -21.21
N SER A 56 -19.66 9.35 -21.70
CA SER A 56 -19.20 9.23 -23.08
C SER A 56 -20.32 9.40 -24.10
N ALA A 57 -21.45 8.72 -23.90
CA ALA A 57 -22.62 8.82 -24.78
C ALA A 57 -23.17 10.25 -24.87
N ARG A 58 -23.28 10.94 -23.72
CA ARG A 58 -23.83 12.31 -23.66
C ARG A 58 -22.89 13.37 -24.23
N VAL A 59 -21.57 13.16 -24.14
CA VAL A 59 -20.59 14.06 -24.80
C VAL A 59 -20.79 14.07 -26.30
N ALA A 60 -20.99 12.91 -26.91
CA ALA A 60 -21.27 12.80 -28.34
C ALA A 60 -22.58 13.51 -28.75
N GLN A 61 -23.64 13.36 -27.91
CA GLN A 61 -24.96 13.98 -28.18
C GLN A 61 -24.99 15.52 -27.98
N ARG A 62 -24.23 16.02 -26.99
CA ARG A 62 -24.26 17.45 -26.60
C ARG A 62 -23.15 18.31 -27.23
N GLY A 63 -22.25 17.68 -28.00
CA GLY A 63 -21.16 18.39 -28.67
C GLY A 63 -20.09 18.95 -27.75
N GLY A 64 -19.97 18.44 -26.53
CA GLY A 64 -18.90 18.83 -25.60
C GLY A 64 -19.07 18.35 -24.17
N ARG A 65 -17.94 18.13 -23.47
CA ARG A 65 -17.90 17.63 -22.08
C ARG A 65 -18.56 18.58 -21.07
N GLY A 66 -18.39 19.87 -21.22
CA GLY A 66 -18.95 20.89 -20.33
C GLY A 66 -20.47 20.86 -20.28
N ARG A 67 -21.13 20.71 -21.43
CA ARG A 67 -22.61 20.68 -21.56
C ARG A 67 -23.22 19.37 -21.05
N ALA A 68 -22.50 18.27 -21.11
CA ALA A 68 -22.95 16.95 -20.60
C ALA A 68 -22.79 16.76 -19.08
N ARG A 69 -22.00 17.61 -18.42
CA ARG A 69 -21.67 17.49 -16.98
C ARG A 69 -22.86 17.54 -16.04
N PRO A 70 -23.80 18.50 -16.17
CA PRO A 70 -24.97 18.57 -15.26
C PRO A 70 -25.84 17.31 -15.31
N GLU A 71 -26.02 16.72 -16.50
CA GLU A 71 -26.85 15.54 -16.70
C GLU A 71 -26.25 14.27 -16.12
N ASN A 72 -24.92 14.26 -15.88
CA ASN A 72 -24.20 13.16 -15.26
C ASN A 72 -24.00 13.33 -13.74
N ALA A 73 -24.47 14.43 -13.16
CA ALA A 73 -24.21 14.76 -11.76
C ALA A 73 -24.69 13.67 -10.80
N ARG A 74 -25.88 13.09 -11.04
CA ARG A 74 -26.42 12.00 -10.19
C ARG A 74 -25.57 10.74 -10.26
N ALA A 75 -25.12 10.32 -11.45
CA ALA A 75 -24.25 9.17 -11.61
C ALA A 75 -22.85 9.41 -11.02
N ALA A 76 -22.35 10.64 -11.14
CA ALA A 76 -21.10 11.05 -10.49
C ALA A 76 -21.20 10.97 -8.96
N ALA A 77 -22.29 11.50 -8.38
CA ALA A 77 -22.52 11.48 -6.94
C ALA A 77 -22.60 10.04 -6.38
N LYS A 78 -23.25 9.11 -7.10
CA LYS A 78 -23.24 7.69 -6.73
C LYS A 78 -21.85 7.09 -6.76
N ALA A 79 -21.10 7.30 -7.83
CA ALA A 79 -19.74 6.79 -7.95
C ALA A 79 -18.84 7.33 -6.82
N GLU A 80 -18.95 8.62 -6.52
CA GLU A 80 -18.20 9.27 -5.44
C GLU A 80 -18.56 8.74 -4.06
N ALA A 81 -19.85 8.47 -3.79
CA ALA A 81 -20.29 7.90 -2.53
C ALA A 81 -19.64 6.52 -2.29
N PHE A 82 -19.62 5.65 -3.30
CA PHE A 82 -19.00 4.33 -3.20
C PHE A 82 -17.47 4.38 -3.20
N GLU A 83 -16.84 5.37 -3.83
CA GLU A 83 -15.40 5.60 -3.69
C GLU A 83 -15.01 5.96 -2.25
N ARG A 84 -15.77 6.86 -1.61
CA ARG A 84 -15.56 7.23 -0.20
C ARG A 84 -15.79 6.03 0.72
N ALA A 85 -16.89 5.30 0.52
CA ALA A 85 -17.20 4.09 1.28
C ALA A 85 -16.08 3.05 1.15
N LEU A 86 -15.58 2.79 -0.06
CA LEU A 86 -14.46 1.88 -0.29
C LEU A 86 -13.20 2.32 0.45
N ALA A 87 -12.88 3.61 0.42
CA ALA A 87 -11.71 4.12 1.12
C ALA A 87 -11.79 3.92 2.64
N GLU A 88 -12.98 4.07 3.25
CA GLU A 88 -13.17 3.83 4.69
C GLU A 88 -12.99 2.35 5.04
N VAL A 89 -13.64 1.45 4.30
CA VAL A 89 -13.52 0.01 4.53
C VAL A 89 -12.10 -0.48 4.33
N SER A 90 -11.44 -0.07 3.23
CA SER A 90 -10.05 -0.46 2.96
C SER A 90 -9.08 -0.01 4.06
N ARG A 91 -9.30 1.17 4.66
CA ARG A 91 -8.52 1.61 5.84
C ARG A 91 -8.76 0.71 7.06
N ARG A 92 -10.01 0.26 7.27
CA ARG A 92 -10.33 -0.67 8.36
C ARG A 92 -9.66 -2.02 8.14
N VAL A 93 -9.79 -2.62 6.95
CA VAL A 93 -9.12 -3.88 6.57
C VAL A 93 -7.62 -3.79 6.80
N ALA A 94 -6.98 -2.71 6.30
CA ALA A 94 -5.54 -2.51 6.51
C ALA A 94 -5.14 -2.36 7.99
N THR A 95 -6.04 -1.87 8.84
CA THR A 95 -5.79 -1.76 10.29
C THR A 95 -5.89 -3.13 10.95
N LEU A 96 -6.91 -3.92 10.64
CA LEU A 96 -7.11 -5.25 11.17
C LEU A 96 -5.98 -6.19 10.72
N ALA A 97 -5.62 -6.19 9.44
CA ALA A 97 -4.51 -6.98 8.92
C ALA A 97 -3.16 -6.67 9.60
N ARG A 98 -2.91 -5.39 9.92
CA ARG A 98 -1.72 -5.01 10.71
C ARG A 98 -1.76 -5.56 12.14
N GLN A 99 -2.93 -5.58 12.77
CA GLN A 99 -3.11 -6.14 14.11
C GLN A 99 -2.88 -7.66 14.09
N SER A 100 -3.50 -8.39 13.17
CA SER A 100 -3.31 -9.83 12.98
C SER A 100 -1.86 -10.18 12.71
N ALA A 101 -1.19 -9.44 11.83
CA ALA A 101 0.22 -9.64 11.53
C ALA A 101 1.13 -9.39 12.76
N ALA A 102 0.81 -8.38 13.58
CA ALA A 102 1.56 -8.09 14.80
C ALA A 102 1.38 -9.19 15.85
N GLN A 103 0.16 -9.69 16.03
CA GLN A 103 -0.14 -10.81 16.93
C GLN A 103 0.60 -12.07 16.51
N LEU A 104 0.49 -12.47 15.24
CA LEU A 104 1.18 -13.64 14.70
C LEU A 104 2.69 -13.53 14.84
N ARG A 105 3.25 -12.34 14.63
CA ARG A 105 4.69 -12.10 14.86
C ARG A 105 5.06 -12.27 16.33
N ALA A 106 4.26 -11.75 17.25
CA ALA A 106 4.51 -11.88 18.68
C ALA A 106 4.46 -13.35 19.13
N GLU A 107 3.47 -14.11 18.66
CA GLU A 107 3.33 -15.55 18.93
C GLU A 107 4.51 -16.35 18.44
N ARG A 108 4.93 -16.12 17.18
CA ARG A 108 6.11 -16.79 16.60
C ARG A 108 7.39 -16.47 17.34
N LEU A 109 7.57 -15.23 17.77
CA LEU A 109 8.74 -14.85 18.58
C LEU A 109 8.70 -15.48 19.97
N ALA A 110 7.53 -15.56 20.60
CA ALA A 110 7.36 -16.24 21.89
C ALA A 110 7.66 -17.73 21.77
N ALA A 111 7.12 -18.41 20.75
CA ALA A 111 7.38 -19.81 20.48
C ALA A 111 8.85 -20.08 20.21
N ALA A 112 9.52 -19.23 19.40
CA ALA A 112 10.96 -19.38 19.12
C ALA A 112 11.85 -19.16 20.36
N ARG A 113 11.43 -18.27 21.27
CA ARG A 113 12.14 -18.07 22.56
C ARG A 113 11.94 -19.25 23.48
N ALA A 114 10.73 -19.80 23.57
CA ALA A 114 10.44 -20.98 24.37
C ALA A 114 11.23 -22.20 23.87
N ALA A 115 11.26 -22.44 22.54
CA ALA A 115 12.05 -23.52 21.94
C ALA A 115 13.55 -23.40 22.26
N ARG A 116 14.10 -22.17 22.22
CA ARG A 116 15.51 -21.95 22.61
C ARG A 116 15.78 -22.23 24.06
N GLN A 117 14.80 -22.05 24.95
CA GLN A 117 14.96 -22.36 26.39
C GLN A 117 14.94 -23.86 26.66
N THR A 118 14.19 -24.63 25.86
CA THR A 118 14.09 -26.10 26.00
C THR A 118 15.24 -26.85 25.36
N ASP A 119 15.81 -26.37 24.25
CA ASP A 119 16.86 -27.05 23.49
C ASP A 119 18.29 -26.77 23.97
N TRP A 120 18.48 -25.92 24.99
CA TRP A 120 19.81 -25.60 25.50
C TRP A 120 20.09 -26.33 26.81
N PRO A 121 20.89 -27.42 26.80
CA PRO A 121 21.23 -28.17 28.00
C PRO A 121 22.17 -27.45 28.96
N GLY A 122 22.36 -26.16 28.80
CA GLY A 122 23.35 -25.37 29.53
C GLY A 122 22.83 -24.00 30.01
N SER A 123 21.52 -23.85 30.30
CA SER A 123 20.97 -22.59 30.85
C SER A 123 21.44 -22.26 32.28
N GLY A 124 22.35 -23.04 32.86
CA GLY A 124 22.88 -22.87 34.24
C GLY A 124 24.10 -21.96 34.38
N GLN A 125 24.84 -21.69 33.35
CA GLN A 125 26.00 -20.78 33.44
C GLN A 125 26.23 -20.08 32.10
N LEU A 126 25.83 -18.87 32.01
CA LEU A 126 26.41 -17.92 31.07
C LEU A 126 27.88 -17.73 31.50
N VAL A 127 28.75 -18.64 31.07
CA VAL A 127 30.18 -18.32 31.05
C VAL A 127 30.30 -17.11 30.14
N PRO A 128 30.77 -15.95 30.61
CA PRO A 128 30.99 -14.81 29.75
C PRO A 128 31.89 -15.32 28.63
N ARG A 129 31.36 -15.37 27.41
CA ARG A 129 32.16 -15.71 26.25
C ARG A 129 33.26 -14.68 26.20
N GLN A 130 34.41 -15.00 26.78
CA GLN A 130 35.61 -14.21 26.58
C GLN A 130 35.70 -14.05 25.07
N ARG A 131 35.48 -12.82 24.62
CA ARG A 131 35.82 -12.46 23.25
C ARG A 131 37.24 -12.93 23.10
N ARG A 132 37.47 -14.04 22.40
CA ARG A 132 38.81 -14.37 21.93
C ARG A 132 39.23 -13.10 21.19
N ARG A 133 40.08 -12.32 21.82
CA ARG A 133 40.83 -11.25 21.17
C ARG A 133 41.47 -11.97 20.00
N GLY A 134 40.89 -11.80 18.81
CA GLY A 134 41.56 -12.26 17.61
C GLY A 134 42.97 -11.70 17.61
N PRO A 135 43.90 -12.30 16.93
CA PRO A 135 45.25 -11.78 16.83
C PRO A 135 45.13 -10.30 16.53
N GLU A 136 45.87 -9.51 17.32
CA GLU A 136 45.90 -8.04 17.16
C GLU A 136 46.29 -7.75 15.71
N VAL A 137 45.28 -7.42 14.91
CA VAL A 137 45.49 -7.03 13.52
C VAL A 137 46.11 -5.66 13.58
N THR A 138 47.45 -5.62 13.51
CA THR A 138 48.17 -4.37 13.25
C THR A 138 47.57 -3.77 11.96
N PRO A 139 47.14 -2.53 11.97
CA PRO A 139 46.59 -1.94 10.74
C PRO A 139 47.73 -1.91 9.70
N ASP A 140 47.57 -2.72 8.67
CA ASP A 140 48.41 -2.65 7.49
C ASP A 140 48.20 -1.28 6.83
N PRO A 141 49.19 -0.43 6.67
CA PRO A 141 49.08 0.85 6.01
C PRO A 141 48.61 0.76 4.53
N SER A 142 48.62 -0.47 3.95
CA SER A 142 48.02 -0.75 2.63
C SER A 142 46.57 -1.24 2.70
N GLY A 143 45.96 -1.27 3.89
CA GLY A 143 44.67 -1.92 4.18
C GLY A 143 43.41 -1.29 3.52
N GLU A 144 43.51 -0.17 2.84
CA GLU A 144 42.38 0.33 2.02
C GLU A 144 42.04 -0.56 0.83
N ARG A 145 42.96 -1.42 0.37
CA ARG A 145 42.69 -2.34 -0.75
C ARG A 145 42.01 -3.65 -0.34
N ALA A 146 42.14 -4.09 0.90
CA ALA A 146 41.61 -5.39 1.35
C ALA A 146 40.10 -5.37 1.63
N LEU A 147 39.47 -4.21 1.74
CA LEU A 147 38.00 -4.06 1.98
C LEU A 147 37.19 -3.82 0.71
N ARG A 148 37.82 -3.76 -0.45
CA ARG A 148 37.11 -3.60 -1.72
C ARG A 148 36.71 -4.96 -2.27
N ASN A 149 35.44 -5.32 -2.06
CA ASN A 149 34.86 -6.48 -2.72
C ASN A 149 34.64 -6.16 -4.22
N PRO A 150 35.34 -6.84 -5.15
CA PRO A 150 35.24 -6.56 -6.60
C PRO A 150 33.81 -6.67 -7.13
N ALA A 151 32.97 -7.52 -6.53
CA ALA A 151 31.56 -7.67 -6.90
C ALA A 151 30.74 -6.40 -6.57
N SER A 152 30.95 -5.83 -5.37
CA SER A 152 30.24 -4.61 -4.95
C SER A 152 30.73 -3.36 -5.71
N GLU A 153 31.98 -3.32 -6.15
CA GLU A 153 32.48 -2.25 -7.03
C GLU A 153 31.85 -2.31 -8.42
N LYS A 154 31.70 -3.52 -8.96
CA LYS A 154 31.04 -3.72 -10.28
C LYS A 154 29.55 -3.33 -10.21
N GLU A 155 28.85 -3.65 -9.13
CA GLU A 155 27.46 -3.23 -8.93
C GLU A 155 27.34 -1.70 -8.78
N ARG A 156 28.21 -1.07 -7.99
CA ARG A 156 28.25 0.39 -7.83
C ARG A 156 28.57 1.09 -9.15
N ALA A 157 29.54 0.60 -9.90
CA ALA A 157 29.84 1.12 -11.24
C ALA A 157 28.66 0.96 -12.21
N GLY A 158 27.96 -0.19 -12.16
CA GLY A 158 26.74 -0.45 -12.94
C GLY A 158 25.60 0.52 -12.60
N THR A 159 25.35 0.79 -11.32
CA THR A 159 24.30 1.72 -10.88
C THR A 159 24.62 3.18 -11.23
N LEU A 160 25.87 3.60 -11.11
CA LEU A 160 26.33 4.92 -11.51
C LEU A 160 26.20 5.13 -13.03
N ALA A 161 26.61 4.13 -13.83
CA ALA A 161 26.48 4.17 -15.28
C ALA A 161 25.01 4.22 -15.73
N ALA A 162 24.12 3.46 -15.08
CA ALA A 162 22.68 3.50 -15.33
C ALA A 162 22.05 4.83 -14.94
N GLY A 163 22.52 5.48 -13.86
CA GLY A 163 22.14 6.84 -13.46
C GLY A 163 22.54 7.88 -14.49
N ALA A 164 23.79 7.85 -14.93
CA ALA A 164 24.32 8.75 -15.95
C ALA A 164 23.59 8.65 -17.28
N ARG A 165 23.26 7.42 -17.74
CA ARG A 165 22.48 7.21 -18.97
C ARG A 165 21.06 7.77 -18.87
N ARG A 166 20.41 7.66 -17.69
CA ARG A 166 19.10 8.25 -17.46
C ARG A 166 19.14 9.77 -17.48
N GLN A 167 20.18 10.35 -16.89
CA GLN A 167 20.39 11.80 -16.90
C GLN A 167 20.62 12.30 -18.33
N ALA A 168 21.54 11.70 -19.07
CA ALA A 168 21.82 12.06 -20.45
C ALA A 168 20.57 12.00 -21.37
N ARG A 169 19.69 11.00 -21.18
CA ARG A 169 18.40 10.93 -21.90
C ARG A 169 17.42 12.05 -21.51
N ARG A 170 17.45 12.53 -20.28
CA ARG A 170 16.63 13.69 -19.84
C ARG A 170 17.15 14.97 -20.43
N ASP A 171 18.46 15.12 -20.43
CA ASP A 171 19.12 16.33 -20.96
C ASP A 171 18.96 16.45 -22.48
N SER A 172 19.08 15.33 -23.21
CA SER A 172 18.82 15.32 -24.65
C SER A 172 17.35 15.60 -25.01
N LYS A 173 16.39 15.13 -24.20
CA LYS A 173 14.97 15.49 -24.37
C LYS A 173 14.68 16.96 -24.08
N ARG A 174 15.38 17.57 -23.11
CA ARG A 174 15.27 19.00 -22.83
C ARG A 174 15.88 19.86 -23.92
N ALA A 175 17.01 19.46 -24.45
CA ALA A 175 17.68 20.17 -25.57
C ALA A 175 16.86 20.10 -26.86
N GLY A 176 16.14 18.99 -27.13
CA GLY A 176 15.28 18.85 -28.31
C GLY A 176 13.90 19.48 -28.21
N ALA A 177 13.48 19.97 -27.02
CA ALA A 177 12.19 20.62 -26.83
C ALA A 177 12.27 22.15 -26.81
N GLY A 178 13.45 22.74 -27.04
CA GLY A 178 13.72 24.19 -27.04
C GLY A 178 14.14 24.75 -28.41
N GLY A 179 13.87 24.02 -29.50
CA GLY A 179 14.13 24.47 -30.85
C GLY A 179 12.85 24.65 -31.68
#